data_9b7f95631ebddadf2ff55be43e0981a4
#
_entry.id   9b7f95631ebddadf2ff55be43e0981a4
#
_cell.length_a   1.000
_cell.length_b   1.000
_cell.length_c   1.000
_cell.angle_alpha   90.00
_cell.angle_beta   90.00
_cell.angle_gamma   90.00
#
_symmetry.space_group_name_H-M   'P 1'
#
loop_
_entity.id
_entity.type
_entity.pdbx_description
1 polymer ?
#
loop_
_entity_poly.entity_id
_entity_poly.type
_entity_poly.pdbx_seq_one_letter_code
_entity_poly.pdbx_strand_id
1 'polypeptide(L)'
;MKMKSLLGIVLSLSILQSCQNDETNIIQNEVNNKGITFSSIIDDAQNSRAYDTSWEANDVIGVFMLANSDKNVLATNIPYVTSKGDGYFVSQNSPIYYPDGAVDFIAYYPYSKAISNHTNYPIDLSNQTKQNAIDLMTAVNLTNRELGSTQGNLQFKHLLAKLVLNLKSTSGSSLKGIKASISGLKVKGTANLSDGKITSSGEATTFSLFINEEGTQAEAILLPQDLSGNLKIKLELNGQSKEIDTQISSSIEQGNKYIYNVNVNYQGGEITTDPQAKYTRWTETPLITESQLAQSNIKYITHYTGETYEDSRLKNIPIRNYSLLYDTDLKIAYWVAYPLCSWYINGNGQRTDKWDYDPQVSKSLQANLSSSYPAKNYDRGHQLPSGDRLQSNAINEQTFYYTNMTPQIGKKLNQAIWADLEEAVRGWSSATDTLYVV
;
A
#
# COMPACT_ATOMS: atom_id res chain seq x y z
N MET A 1 -12.77 89.04 -16.66
CA MET A 1 -14.10 88.69 -16.06
C MET A 1 -14.01 87.40 -15.32
N LYS A 2 -14.26 87.42 -14.01
CA LYS A 2 -14.40 86.36 -13.04
C LYS A 2 -13.12 85.61 -12.57
N MET A 3 -12.64 86.12 -11.44
CA MET A 3 -11.82 85.50 -10.40
C MET A 3 -12.45 84.20 -9.88
N LYS A 4 -11.66 83.20 -9.65
CA LYS A 4 -12.02 82.11 -8.73
C LYS A 4 -10.89 81.90 -7.72
N SER A 5 -11.27 81.99 -6.49
CA SER A 5 -10.58 81.91 -5.24
C SER A 5 -9.83 80.59 -5.07
N LEU A 6 -8.58 80.67 -4.57
CA LEU A 6 -7.74 79.58 -4.11
C LEU A 6 -8.02 79.41 -2.62
N LEU A 7 -8.55 78.27 -2.23
CA LEU A 7 -8.75 77.86 -0.83
C LEU A 7 -7.63 76.91 -0.47
N GLY A 8 -6.72 77.35 0.41
CA GLY A 8 -5.64 76.49 0.92
C GLY A 8 -6.17 75.54 2.00
N ILE A 9 -5.87 74.29 1.86
CA ILE A 9 -6.09 73.27 2.92
C ILE A 9 -4.73 73.03 3.57
N VAL A 10 -4.60 73.42 4.83
CA VAL A 10 -3.49 73.03 5.71
C VAL A 10 -3.73 71.62 6.17
N LEU A 11 -2.90 70.68 5.74
CA LEU A 11 -2.93 69.29 6.20
C LEU A 11 -2.02 69.16 7.42
N SER A 12 -2.61 69.06 8.61
CA SER A 12 -1.92 68.74 9.85
C SER A 12 -1.52 67.28 9.87
N LEU A 13 -0.22 67.04 9.84
CA LEU A 13 0.38 65.68 9.95
C LEU A 13 0.35 65.29 11.45
N SER A 14 -0.66 64.55 11.87
CA SER A 14 -0.68 63.87 13.18
C SER A 14 0.10 62.55 13.05
N ILE A 15 1.24 62.48 13.72
CA ILE A 15 2.02 61.26 13.88
C ILE A 15 1.25 60.34 14.79
N LEU A 16 0.60 59.31 14.22
CA LEU A 16 0.11 58.18 14.98
C LEU A 16 1.30 57.23 15.22
N GLN A 17 1.90 57.30 16.40
CA GLN A 17 2.67 56.20 16.95
C GLN A 17 1.66 55.09 17.31
N SER A 18 1.47 54.15 16.38
CA SER A 18 0.71 52.94 16.65
C SER A 18 1.64 51.94 17.35
N CYS A 19 1.23 51.49 18.50
CA CYS A 19 1.83 50.36 19.22
C CYS A 19 1.84 49.14 18.34
N GLN A 20 2.99 48.76 17.80
CA GLN A 20 3.18 47.55 16.99
C GLN A 20 3.49 46.31 17.84
N ASN A 21 3.37 46.38 19.18
CA ASN A 21 3.75 45.26 20.06
C ASN A 21 2.59 44.41 20.60
N ASP A 22 1.33 44.80 20.39
CA ASP A 22 0.22 44.01 20.98
C ASP A 22 -0.40 42.98 20.01
N GLU A 23 -0.41 43.25 18.70
CA GLU A 23 -1.04 42.27 17.76
C GLU A 23 -0.19 41.01 17.53
N THR A 24 1.13 41.11 17.56
CA THR A 24 2.02 39.96 17.46
C THR A 24 1.96 39.06 18.69
N ASN A 25 1.80 39.64 19.88
CA ASN A 25 1.62 38.87 21.12
C ASN A 25 0.25 38.25 21.24
N ILE A 26 -0.79 38.88 20.72
CA ILE A 26 -2.15 38.29 20.71
C ILE A 26 -2.21 37.12 19.72
N ILE A 27 -1.64 37.25 18.54
CA ILE A 27 -1.58 36.17 17.56
C ILE A 27 -0.71 35.02 18.06
N GLN A 28 0.44 35.26 18.68
CA GLN A 28 1.26 34.24 19.31
C GLN A 28 0.56 33.56 20.50
N ASN A 29 -0.17 34.30 21.31
CA ASN A 29 -0.94 33.72 22.42
C ASN A 29 -2.15 32.92 21.95
N GLU A 30 -2.82 33.29 20.85
CA GLU A 30 -3.90 32.49 20.26
C GLU A 30 -3.37 31.23 19.60
N VAL A 31 -2.22 31.26 18.95
CA VAL A 31 -1.57 30.07 18.35
C VAL A 31 -1.05 29.14 19.45
N ASN A 32 -0.50 29.67 20.54
CA ASN A 32 -0.02 28.87 21.67
C ASN A 32 -1.15 28.20 22.46
N ASN A 33 -2.40 28.67 22.35
CA ASN A 33 -3.54 28.11 23.06
C ASN A 33 -4.36 27.10 22.24
N LYS A 34 -3.93 26.80 21.01
CA LYS A 34 -4.59 25.83 20.16
C LYS A 34 -3.90 24.47 20.28
N GLY A 35 -4.59 23.48 20.80
CA GLY A 35 -4.07 22.10 20.87
C GLY A 35 -3.70 21.58 19.50
N ILE A 36 -2.68 20.73 19.43
CA ILE A 36 -2.21 20.07 18.20
C ILE A 36 -3.31 19.18 17.67
N THR A 37 -3.50 19.18 16.38
CA THR A 37 -4.34 18.24 15.61
C THR A 37 -3.48 17.53 14.57
N PHE A 38 -3.92 16.36 14.12
CA PHE A 38 -3.18 15.59 13.13
C PHE A 38 -4.04 15.26 11.92
N SER A 39 -3.49 15.44 10.74
CA SER A 39 -3.96 14.76 9.55
C SER A 39 -3.17 13.47 9.38
N SER A 40 -3.74 12.45 8.75
CA SER A 40 -3.06 11.18 8.54
C SER A 40 -3.42 10.55 7.23
N ILE A 41 -2.51 9.69 6.78
CA ILE A 41 -2.72 8.72 5.71
C ILE A 41 -2.25 7.35 6.20
N ILE A 42 -2.86 6.30 5.69
CA ILE A 42 -2.35 4.95 5.86
C ILE A 42 -1.48 4.68 4.63
N ASP A 43 -0.19 4.44 4.88
CA ASP A 43 0.80 4.27 3.81
C ASP A 43 0.74 2.84 3.27
N ASP A 44 0.28 2.73 2.02
CA ASP A 44 0.27 1.47 1.26
C ASP A 44 1.64 1.12 0.66
N ALA A 45 2.66 1.95 0.86
CA ALA A 45 3.94 1.86 0.16
C ALA A 45 4.75 0.58 0.45
N GLN A 46 4.30 -0.25 1.36
CA GLN A 46 4.88 -1.55 1.64
C GLN A 46 3.91 -2.70 1.31
N ASN A 47 3.66 -2.91 0.03
CA ASN A 47 3.26 -4.21 -0.54
C ASN A 47 1.96 -4.87 -0.04
N SER A 48 1.06 -4.16 0.60
CA SER A 48 -0.20 -4.76 0.94
C SER A 48 -1.35 -3.79 0.70
N ARG A 49 -2.28 -4.20 -0.13
CA ARG A 49 -3.66 -3.81 0.11
C ARG A 49 -4.08 -4.51 1.40
N ALA A 50 -3.53 -4.04 2.52
CA ALA A 50 -4.08 -4.37 3.81
C ALA A 50 -5.54 -3.91 3.80
N TYR A 51 -6.35 -4.56 4.56
CA TYR A 51 -7.70 -4.15 4.83
C TYR A 51 -7.68 -2.69 5.26
N ASP A 52 -8.53 -1.88 4.60
CA ASP A 52 -8.78 -0.48 4.87
C ASP A 52 -7.56 0.45 4.87
N THR A 53 -7.32 1.02 3.70
CA THR A 53 -6.54 2.25 3.53
C THR A 53 -7.31 3.49 4.00
N SER A 54 -8.46 3.28 4.64
CA SER A 54 -9.38 4.30 5.11
C SER A 54 -9.71 4.11 6.58
N TRP A 55 -9.75 5.21 7.29
CA TRP A 55 -10.22 5.27 8.66
C TRP A 55 -11.73 5.08 8.74
N GLU A 56 -12.18 4.44 9.81
CA GLU A 56 -13.59 4.42 10.16
C GLU A 56 -13.96 5.59 11.09
N ALA A 57 -15.22 5.99 11.05
CA ALA A 57 -15.71 7.02 11.98
C ALA A 57 -15.53 6.55 13.42
N ASN A 58 -14.95 7.42 14.25
CA ASN A 58 -14.58 7.21 15.65
C ASN A 58 -13.37 6.30 15.89
N ASP A 59 -12.56 6.04 14.87
CA ASP A 59 -11.24 5.45 15.10
C ASP A 59 -10.41 6.33 16.01
N VAL A 60 -9.64 5.69 16.90
CA VAL A 60 -8.82 6.35 17.90
C VAL A 60 -7.37 5.91 17.77
N ILE A 61 -6.47 6.88 17.67
CA ILE A 61 -5.03 6.68 17.73
C ILE A 61 -4.47 7.09 19.09
N GLY A 62 -3.40 6.46 19.53
CA GLY A 62 -2.60 6.91 20.67
C GLY A 62 -1.39 7.70 20.21
N VAL A 63 -1.13 8.84 20.84
CA VAL A 63 -0.01 9.72 20.49
C VAL A 63 0.92 9.92 21.66
N PHE A 64 2.22 9.70 21.43
CA PHE A 64 3.31 10.12 22.31
C PHE A 64 4.00 11.32 21.68
N MET A 65 4.46 12.24 22.53
CA MET A 65 5.33 13.34 22.13
C MET A 65 6.64 13.25 22.91
N LEU A 66 7.75 13.33 22.21
CA LEU A 66 9.09 13.24 22.76
C LEU A 66 9.87 14.53 22.46
N ALA A 67 10.71 14.98 23.39
CA ALA A 67 11.68 16.00 23.09
C ALA A 67 12.65 15.51 22.00
N ASN A 68 12.90 16.31 20.98
CA ASN A 68 13.81 15.91 19.90
C ASN A 68 15.25 15.73 20.40
N SER A 69 15.69 16.53 21.38
CA SER A 69 17.06 16.60 21.88
C SER A 69 17.54 15.32 22.58
N ASP A 70 16.73 14.77 23.47
CA ASP A 70 17.10 13.67 24.37
C ASP A 70 16.09 12.53 24.40
N LYS A 71 15.04 12.64 23.57
CA LYS A 71 13.95 11.67 23.44
C LYS A 71 13.14 11.43 24.73
N ASN A 72 13.22 12.36 25.70
CA ASN A 72 12.37 12.32 26.88
C ASN A 72 10.90 12.44 26.48
N VAL A 73 10.03 11.64 27.11
CA VAL A 73 8.59 11.63 26.82
C VAL A 73 7.93 12.84 27.49
N LEU A 74 7.37 13.75 26.67
CA LEU A 74 6.66 14.96 27.12
C LEU A 74 5.14 14.76 27.19
N ALA A 75 4.59 13.88 26.34
CA ALA A 75 3.20 13.47 26.43
C ALA A 75 3.08 11.95 26.22
N THR A 76 2.30 11.29 27.06
CA THR A 76 2.19 9.83 27.08
C THR A 76 0.79 9.41 26.66
N ASN A 77 0.70 8.69 25.54
CA ASN A 77 -0.49 7.96 25.10
C ASN A 77 -1.79 8.79 25.08
N ILE A 78 -1.72 9.98 24.52
CA ILE A 78 -2.89 10.86 24.41
C ILE A 78 -3.81 10.37 23.28
N PRO A 79 -5.11 10.12 23.57
CA PRO A 79 -6.05 9.66 22.55
C PRO A 79 -6.47 10.80 21.62
N TYR A 80 -6.44 10.51 20.33
CA TYR A 80 -6.94 11.36 19.26
C TYR A 80 -7.95 10.58 18.43
N VAL A 81 -9.09 11.21 18.09
CA VAL A 81 -10.19 10.55 17.39
C VAL A 81 -10.48 11.23 16.04
N THR A 82 -10.77 10.42 15.02
CA THR A 82 -11.34 10.89 13.75
C THR A 82 -12.84 10.68 13.75
N SER A 83 -13.63 11.74 13.91
CA SER A 83 -15.09 11.64 14.04
C SER A 83 -15.77 11.19 12.74
N LYS A 84 -15.15 11.44 11.59
CA LYS A 84 -15.71 11.17 10.26
C LYS A 84 -15.02 10.02 9.52
N GLY A 85 -13.93 9.49 10.06
CA GLY A 85 -13.09 8.55 9.33
C GLY A 85 -12.32 9.18 8.17
N ASP A 86 -12.10 10.47 8.19
CA ASP A 86 -11.43 11.24 7.14
C ASP A 86 -9.92 11.40 7.36
N GLY A 87 -9.39 10.74 8.40
CA GLY A 87 -7.97 10.82 8.77
C GLY A 87 -7.58 12.11 9.49
N TYR A 88 -8.54 12.97 9.80
CA TYR A 88 -8.30 14.15 10.63
C TYR A 88 -8.60 13.83 12.08
N PHE A 89 -7.59 13.93 12.94
CA PHE A 89 -7.63 13.52 14.34
C PHE A 89 -7.55 14.70 15.29
N VAL A 90 -8.48 14.73 16.26
CA VAL A 90 -8.55 15.73 17.31
C VAL A 90 -8.57 15.08 18.69
N SER A 91 -7.94 15.68 19.68
CA SER A 91 -8.10 15.26 21.07
C SER A 91 -9.41 15.82 21.64
N GLN A 92 -10.20 14.98 22.29
CA GLN A 92 -11.48 15.40 22.87
C GLN A 92 -11.33 16.10 24.23
N ASN A 93 -10.34 15.73 25.05
CA ASN A 93 -10.27 16.15 26.43
C ASN A 93 -8.93 16.73 26.90
N SER A 94 -7.83 16.38 26.27
CA SER A 94 -6.48 16.75 26.70
C SER A 94 -5.53 16.86 25.49
N PRO A 95 -5.66 17.92 24.70
CA PRO A 95 -4.79 18.09 23.53
C PRO A 95 -3.33 18.28 23.96
N ILE A 96 -2.43 17.82 23.11
CA ILE A 96 -0.99 18.11 23.22
C ILE A 96 -0.74 19.54 22.73
N TYR A 97 0.19 20.22 23.37
CA TYR A 97 0.66 21.55 22.97
C TYR A 97 2.16 21.51 22.69
N TYR A 98 2.63 22.33 21.74
CA TYR A 98 4.06 22.47 21.53
C TYR A 98 4.73 23.09 22.73
N PRO A 99 5.79 22.46 23.27
CA PRO A 99 6.67 23.09 24.27
C PRO A 99 7.64 24.07 23.61
N ASP A 100 8.46 24.71 24.41
CA ASP A 100 9.65 25.36 23.90
C ASP A 100 10.65 24.31 23.39
N GLY A 101 10.98 24.37 22.11
CA GLY A 101 11.89 23.44 21.45
C GLY A 101 11.21 22.35 20.60
N ALA A 102 12.04 21.69 19.80
CA ALA A 102 11.58 20.71 18.83
C ALA A 102 11.16 19.38 19.45
N VAL A 103 10.12 18.78 18.89
CA VAL A 103 9.54 17.51 19.32
C VAL A 103 9.39 16.50 18.18
N ASP A 104 9.32 15.24 18.56
CA ASP A 104 8.96 14.13 17.69
C ASP A 104 7.63 13.52 18.15
N PHE A 105 6.84 13.02 17.19
CA PHE A 105 5.61 12.33 17.48
C PHE A 105 5.71 10.86 17.10
N ILE A 106 5.18 10.00 17.98
CA ILE A 106 4.94 8.58 17.73
C ILE A 106 3.44 8.39 17.87
N ALA A 107 2.79 8.01 16.77
CA ALA A 107 1.37 7.68 16.79
C ALA A 107 1.18 6.19 16.49
N TYR A 108 0.14 5.58 17.04
CA TYR A 108 -0.19 4.18 16.81
C TYR A 108 -1.69 3.93 16.80
N TYR A 109 -2.11 2.88 16.13
CA TYR A 109 -3.48 2.37 16.06
C TYR A 109 -3.44 0.82 16.16
N PRO A 110 -4.42 0.20 16.81
CA PRO A 110 -5.54 0.78 17.55
C PRO A 110 -5.13 1.31 18.94
N TYR A 111 -5.79 2.38 19.38
CA TYR A 111 -5.54 2.93 20.71
C TYR A 111 -5.86 1.96 21.83
N SER A 112 -4.99 1.89 22.81
CA SER A 112 -5.25 1.18 24.06
C SER A 112 -4.87 2.04 25.25
N LYS A 113 -5.80 2.24 26.18
CA LYS A 113 -5.57 2.99 27.42
C LYS A 113 -4.48 2.36 28.31
N ALA A 114 -4.22 1.07 28.14
CA ALA A 114 -3.24 0.33 28.96
C ALA A 114 -1.79 0.63 28.57
N ILE A 115 -1.54 1.29 27.45
CA ILE A 115 -0.20 1.56 26.96
C ILE A 115 0.38 2.79 27.66
N SER A 116 1.45 2.59 28.41
CA SER A 116 2.22 3.64 29.08
C SER A 116 3.63 3.82 28.52
N ASN A 117 4.10 2.89 27.70
CA ASN A 117 5.44 2.91 27.13
C ASN A 117 5.37 2.57 25.64
N HIS A 118 5.87 3.49 24.79
CA HIS A 118 5.91 3.33 23.34
C HIS A 118 6.92 2.28 22.85
N THR A 119 7.88 1.87 23.68
CA THR A 119 8.88 0.85 23.32
C THR A 119 8.45 -0.59 23.61
N ASN A 120 7.29 -0.78 24.24
CA ASN A 120 6.82 -2.11 24.67
C ASN A 120 5.30 -2.25 24.54
N TYR A 121 4.79 -2.19 23.32
CA TYR A 121 3.37 -2.44 23.03
C TYR A 121 3.11 -3.95 23.00
N PRO A 122 2.22 -4.48 23.85
CA PRO A 122 1.90 -5.92 23.86
C PRO A 122 1.03 -6.31 22.66
N ILE A 123 1.37 -7.40 22.02
CA ILE A 123 0.62 -7.99 20.91
C ILE A 123 0.03 -9.31 21.37
N ASP A 124 -1.27 -9.52 21.13
CA ASP A 124 -1.95 -10.81 21.29
C ASP A 124 -2.94 -11.01 20.11
N LEU A 125 -2.61 -11.92 19.20
CA LEU A 125 -3.36 -12.25 18.00
C LEU A 125 -4.17 -13.55 18.16
N SER A 126 -4.34 -14.06 19.38
CA SER A 126 -5.06 -15.31 19.63
C SER A 126 -6.54 -15.24 19.28
N ASN A 127 -7.12 -14.04 19.30
CA ASN A 127 -8.52 -13.80 18.92
C ASN A 127 -8.60 -12.97 17.64
N GLN A 128 -9.05 -13.60 16.57
CA GLN A 128 -9.13 -13.01 15.22
C GLN A 128 -10.51 -12.43 14.88
N THR A 129 -11.46 -12.40 15.83
CA THR A 129 -12.85 -12.00 15.54
C THR A 129 -13.04 -10.52 15.18
N LYS A 130 -12.12 -9.66 15.59
CA LYS A 130 -12.13 -8.23 15.31
C LYS A 130 -10.77 -7.81 14.74
N GLN A 131 -10.62 -7.88 13.42
CA GLN A 131 -9.37 -7.60 12.75
C GLN A 131 -8.84 -6.17 13.04
N ASN A 132 -9.70 -5.15 12.97
CA ASN A 132 -9.33 -3.75 13.23
C ASN A 132 -8.79 -3.52 14.66
N ALA A 133 -9.22 -4.34 15.64
CA ALA A 133 -8.77 -4.20 17.03
C ALA A 133 -7.37 -4.79 17.29
N ILE A 134 -6.82 -5.54 16.34
CA ILE A 134 -5.53 -6.23 16.49
C ILE A 134 -4.52 -5.88 15.38
N ASP A 135 -4.91 -5.17 14.35
CA ASP A 135 -4.03 -4.76 13.25
C ASP A 135 -3.23 -3.51 13.64
N LEU A 136 -2.06 -3.74 14.22
CA LEU A 136 -1.20 -2.70 14.77
C LEU A 136 -0.52 -1.90 13.65
N MET A 137 -0.73 -0.58 13.68
CA MET A 137 -0.04 0.38 12.83
C MET A 137 0.72 1.42 13.66
N THR A 138 1.80 1.99 13.10
CA THR A 138 2.54 3.10 13.70
C THR A 138 2.89 4.17 12.67
N ALA A 139 3.01 5.42 13.14
CA ALA A 139 3.51 6.56 12.38
C ALA A 139 4.56 7.31 13.20
N VAL A 140 5.77 7.46 12.66
CA VAL A 140 6.93 8.09 13.31
C VAL A 140 7.58 9.15 12.43
N ASN A 141 6.91 9.58 11.39
CA ASN A 141 7.46 10.48 10.35
C ASN A 141 7.43 11.95 10.74
N LEU A 142 6.69 12.35 11.77
CA LEU A 142 6.66 13.74 12.23
C LEU A 142 7.74 13.96 13.29
N THR A 143 8.93 14.29 12.83
CA THR A 143 10.12 14.57 13.66
C THR A 143 10.55 16.02 13.55
N ASN A 144 11.28 16.52 14.56
CA ASN A 144 11.82 17.87 14.63
C ASN A 144 10.75 18.96 14.38
N ARG A 145 9.62 18.84 15.06
CA ARG A 145 8.46 19.73 14.91
C ARG A 145 8.47 20.79 16.00
N GLU A 146 8.19 22.01 15.62
CA GLU A 146 8.12 23.18 16.51
C GLU A 146 6.81 23.94 16.28
N LEU A 147 6.48 24.84 17.19
CA LEU A 147 5.38 25.77 16.99
C LEU A 147 5.58 26.56 15.71
N GLY A 148 4.57 26.56 14.83
CA GLY A 148 4.66 27.17 13.50
C GLY A 148 5.23 26.26 12.40
N SER A 149 5.63 25.03 12.72
CA SER A 149 6.00 24.06 11.69
C SER A 149 4.86 23.83 10.71
N THR A 150 5.18 23.64 9.43
CA THR A 150 4.20 23.28 8.40
C THR A 150 3.47 22.01 8.82
N GLN A 151 2.14 21.96 8.72
CA GLN A 151 1.38 20.77 9.03
C GLN A 151 1.84 19.61 8.14
N GLY A 152 2.17 18.47 8.76
CA GLY A 152 2.51 17.24 8.06
C GLY A 152 1.46 16.17 8.38
N ASN A 153 1.30 15.19 7.48
CA ASN A 153 0.43 14.04 7.74
C ASN A 153 1.19 12.96 8.51
N LEU A 154 0.56 12.35 9.50
CA LEU A 154 1.00 11.09 10.06
C LEU A 154 0.92 10.01 8.96
N GLN A 155 2.00 9.30 8.74
CA GLN A 155 2.07 8.21 7.75
C GLN A 155 2.09 6.88 8.50
N PHE A 156 0.92 6.26 8.59
CA PHE A 156 0.79 4.98 9.28
C PHE A 156 1.23 3.81 8.42
N LYS A 157 1.98 2.89 9.03
CA LYS A 157 2.43 1.64 8.42
C LYS A 157 1.97 0.47 9.27
N HIS A 158 1.48 -0.59 8.62
CA HIS A 158 1.15 -1.85 9.30
C HIS A 158 2.41 -2.52 9.83
N LEU A 159 2.40 -2.91 11.09
CA LEU A 159 3.49 -3.66 11.73
C LEU A 159 3.27 -5.18 11.67
N LEU A 160 2.08 -5.63 11.36
CA LEU A 160 1.70 -7.04 11.28
C LEU A 160 1.50 -7.46 9.82
N ALA A 161 1.38 -8.75 9.57
CA ALA A 161 1.02 -9.27 8.27
C ALA A 161 -0.45 -9.66 8.24
N LYS A 162 -1.05 -9.68 7.04
CA LYS A 162 -2.43 -10.15 6.85
C LYS A 162 -2.48 -11.32 5.88
N LEU A 163 -3.24 -12.34 6.24
CA LEU A 163 -3.60 -13.45 5.36
C LEU A 163 -5.07 -13.34 4.98
N VAL A 164 -5.37 -13.53 3.71
CA VAL A 164 -6.72 -13.58 3.16
C VAL A 164 -6.87 -14.83 2.30
N LEU A 165 -7.88 -15.62 2.60
CA LEU A 165 -8.31 -16.75 1.77
C LEU A 165 -9.63 -16.39 1.12
N ASN A 166 -9.66 -16.33 -0.19
CA ASN A 166 -10.90 -16.25 -0.97
C ASN A 166 -11.35 -17.68 -1.26
N LEU A 167 -12.42 -18.11 -0.64
CA LEU A 167 -12.95 -19.46 -0.74
C LEU A 167 -14.08 -19.52 -1.76
N LYS A 168 -13.96 -20.35 -2.78
CA LYS A 168 -14.96 -20.50 -3.83
C LYS A 168 -15.43 -21.95 -3.91
N SER A 169 -16.73 -22.17 -3.80
CA SER A 169 -17.32 -23.50 -4.06
C SER A 169 -17.29 -23.79 -5.56
N THR A 170 -16.68 -24.92 -5.94
CA THR A 170 -16.69 -25.41 -7.33
C THR A 170 -17.82 -26.41 -7.60
N SER A 171 -18.43 -26.95 -6.55
CA SER A 171 -19.58 -27.86 -6.65
C SER A 171 -20.93 -27.15 -6.60
N GLY A 172 -20.94 -25.81 -6.38
CA GLY A 172 -22.16 -25.05 -6.13
C GLY A 172 -22.75 -25.25 -4.72
N SER A 173 -22.10 -26.06 -3.87
CA SER A 173 -22.51 -26.26 -2.48
C SER A 173 -22.20 -25.01 -1.64
N SER A 174 -23.04 -24.72 -0.64
CA SER A 174 -22.78 -23.63 0.30
C SER A 174 -21.52 -23.91 1.13
N LEU A 175 -20.71 -22.89 1.34
CA LEU A 175 -19.55 -22.93 2.25
C LEU A 175 -19.89 -22.39 3.65
N LYS A 176 -21.13 -22.05 3.91
CA LYS A 176 -21.58 -21.55 5.22
C LYS A 176 -21.23 -22.54 6.31
N GLY A 177 -20.58 -22.06 7.36
CA GLY A 177 -20.11 -22.89 8.46
C GLY A 177 -18.73 -23.54 8.26
N ILE A 178 -18.04 -23.23 7.15
CA ILE A 178 -16.64 -23.62 6.99
C ILE A 178 -15.80 -22.96 8.10
N LYS A 179 -14.79 -23.69 8.57
CA LYS A 179 -13.81 -23.22 9.54
C LYS A 179 -12.43 -23.24 8.91
N ALA A 180 -11.57 -22.31 9.30
CA ALA A 180 -10.18 -22.29 8.92
C ALA A 180 -9.31 -22.08 10.15
N SER A 181 -8.20 -22.80 10.24
CA SER A 181 -7.23 -22.67 11.33
C SER A 181 -5.80 -22.78 10.84
N ILE A 182 -4.89 -22.14 11.56
CA ILE A 182 -3.45 -22.21 11.36
C ILE A 182 -2.82 -22.78 12.60
N SER A 183 -1.80 -23.64 12.42
CA SER A 183 -1.03 -24.23 13.51
C SER A 183 0.45 -23.86 13.36
N GLY A 184 1.18 -23.88 14.47
CA GLY A 184 2.63 -23.73 14.47
C GLY A 184 3.13 -22.28 14.41
N LEU A 185 2.28 -21.30 14.66
CA LEU A 185 2.67 -19.90 14.74
C LEU A 185 2.61 -19.36 16.16
N LYS A 186 3.53 -18.46 16.49
CA LYS A 186 3.42 -17.61 17.68
C LYS A 186 2.41 -16.51 17.39
N VAL A 187 1.55 -16.25 18.37
CA VAL A 187 0.49 -15.22 18.29
C VAL A 187 0.69 -14.08 19.28
N LYS A 188 1.74 -14.16 20.10
CA LYS A 188 2.05 -13.13 21.12
C LYS A 188 3.43 -12.52 20.88
N GLY A 189 3.57 -11.28 21.27
CA GLY A 189 4.82 -10.55 21.15
C GLY A 189 4.73 -9.15 21.72
N THR A 190 5.74 -8.36 21.44
CA THR A 190 5.80 -6.93 21.74
C THR A 190 6.29 -6.17 20.53
N ALA A 191 5.83 -4.93 20.38
CA ALA A 191 6.33 -4.00 19.39
C ALA A 191 6.96 -2.77 20.04
N ASN A 192 8.08 -2.32 19.51
CA ASN A 192 8.60 -0.98 19.75
C ASN A 192 7.97 -0.04 18.71
N LEU A 193 7.09 0.86 19.13
CA LEU A 193 6.38 1.77 18.25
C LEU A 193 7.28 2.84 17.61
N SER A 194 8.49 3.08 18.17
CA SER A 194 9.43 4.08 17.66
C SER A 194 10.16 3.63 16.39
N ASP A 195 10.43 2.34 16.25
CA ASP A 195 11.20 1.75 15.15
C ASP A 195 10.44 0.64 14.41
N GLY A 196 9.25 0.29 14.90
CA GLY A 196 8.41 -0.77 14.34
C GLY A 196 8.93 -2.19 14.58
N LYS A 197 9.97 -2.38 15.40
CA LYS A 197 10.55 -3.70 15.65
C LYS A 197 9.60 -4.56 16.48
N ILE A 198 9.34 -5.76 15.97
CA ILE A 198 8.52 -6.77 16.65
C ILE A 198 9.43 -7.86 17.24
N THR A 199 9.10 -8.28 18.46
CA THR A 199 9.70 -9.41 19.12
C THR A 199 8.61 -10.42 19.45
N SER A 200 8.63 -11.58 18.80
CA SER A 200 7.68 -12.66 19.07
C SER A 200 7.99 -13.33 20.42
N SER A 201 6.97 -13.78 21.12
CA SER A 201 7.08 -14.47 22.41
C SER A 201 6.06 -15.59 22.55
N GLY A 202 6.26 -16.43 23.56
CA GLY A 202 5.40 -17.57 23.82
C GLY A 202 5.63 -18.74 22.89
N GLU A 203 4.84 -19.78 23.09
CA GLU A 203 4.88 -21.00 22.27
C GLU A 203 4.03 -20.86 21.00
N ALA A 204 4.41 -21.61 19.97
CA ALA A 204 3.61 -21.74 18.78
C ALA A 204 2.29 -22.46 19.10
N THR A 205 1.20 -21.96 18.56
CA THR A 205 -0.14 -22.44 18.87
C THR A 205 -0.99 -22.63 17.62
N THR A 206 -2.19 -23.16 17.81
CA THR A 206 -3.23 -23.24 16.77
C THR A 206 -4.30 -22.19 17.08
N PHE A 207 -4.70 -21.43 16.07
CA PHE A 207 -5.77 -20.44 16.20
C PHE A 207 -6.68 -20.44 14.96
N SER A 208 -7.91 -19.98 15.15
CA SER A 208 -8.91 -19.91 14.07
C SER A 208 -8.82 -18.56 13.35
N LEU A 209 -9.00 -18.58 12.03
CA LEU A 209 -9.18 -17.39 11.22
C LEU A 209 -10.58 -16.81 11.45
N PHE A 210 -10.71 -15.50 11.23
CA PHE A 210 -12.02 -14.89 11.03
C PHE A 210 -12.60 -15.39 9.70
N ILE A 211 -13.90 -15.72 9.67
CA ILE A 211 -14.59 -16.14 8.44
C ILE A 211 -15.89 -15.34 8.34
N ASN A 212 -16.18 -14.84 7.15
CA ASN A 212 -17.43 -14.15 6.88
C ASN A 212 -18.63 -15.12 6.94
N GLU A 213 -19.84 -14.60 7.06
CA GLU A 213 -21.04 -15.40 7.29
C GLU A 213 -21.33 -16.41 6.16
N GLU A 214 -20.99 -16.04 4.93
CA GLU A 214 -21.19 -16.86 3.72
C GLU A 214 -20.13 -17.97 3.58
N GLY A 215 -19.02 -17.89 4.32
CA GLY A 215 -17.89 -18.80 4.21
C GLY A 215 -17.04 -18.59 2.94
N THR A 216 -17.16 -17.44 2.32
CA THR A 216 -16.45 -17.13 1.06
C THR A 216 -15.10 -16.44 1.29
N GLN A 217 -14.85 -15.94 2.50
CA GLN A 217 -13.59 -15.31 2.85
C GLN A 217 -13.17 -15.68 4.27
N ALA A 218 -11.90 -16.05 4.44
CA ALA A 218 -11.27 -16.23 5.73
C ALA A 218 -10.04 -15.33 5.86
N GLU A 219 -9.82 -14.74 7.02
CA GLU A 219 -8.76 -13.77 7.26
C GLU A 219 -8.05 -13.98 8.59
N ALA A 220 -6.77 -13.63 8.64
CA ALA A 220 -6.00 -13.56 9.86
C ALA A 220 -4.96 -12.45 9.82
N ILE A 221 -4.79 -11.76 10.95
CA ILE A 221 -3.61 -10.93 11.23
C ILE A 221 -2.54 -11.85 11.82
N LEU A 222 -1.35 -11.79 11.25
CA LEU A 222 -0.23 -12.68 11.58
C LEU A 222 0.94 -11.89 12.17
N LEU A 223 1.59 -12.50 13.16
CA LEU A 223 2.83 -11.97 13.71
C LEU A 223 3.98 -12.23 12.74
N PRO A 224 4.78 -11.22 12.35
CA PRO A 224 6.00 -11.43 11.59
C PRO A 224 6.94 -12.38 12.32
N GLN A 225 7.35 -13.46 11.65
CA GLN A 225 8.21 -14.49 12.22
C GLN A 225 8.80 -15.42 11.16
N ASP A 226 9.93 -16.04 11.46
CA ASP A 226 10.49 -17.11 10.66
C ASP A 226 9.65 -18.38 10.76
N LEU A 227 9.60 -19.14 9.66
CA LEU A 227 8.87 -20.39 9.57
C LEU A 227 9.86 -21.57 9.46
N SER A 228 9.56 -22.67 10.12
CA SER A 228 10.32 -23.92 10.00
C SER A 228 9.94 -24.78 8.79
N GLY A 229 8.99 -24.33 8.00
CA GLY A 229 8.46 -25.01 6.82
C GLY A 229 7.29 -24.24 6.24
N ASN A 230 6.63 -24.80 5.23
CA ASN A 230 5.47 -24.15 4.62
C ASN A 230 4.34 -23.93 5.62
N LEU A 231 3.79 -22.72 5.61
CA LEU A 231 2.58 -22.40 6.37
C LEU A 231 1.41 -23.22 5.84
N LYS A 232 0.77 -23.99 6.72
CA LYS A 232 -0.37 -24.82 6.39
C LYS A 232 -1.65 -24.29 7.04
N ILE A 233 -2.73 -24.36 6.30
CA ILE A 233 -4.05 -23.94 6.75
C ILE A 233 -4.97 -25.17 6.70
N LYS A 234 -5.63 -25.46 7.81
CA LYS A 234 -6.65 -26.50 7.86
C LYS A 234 -8.01 -25.89 7.62
N LEU A 235 -8.70 -26.34 6.58
CA LEU A 235 -10.13 -26.09 6.36
C LEU A 235 -10.95 -27.23 6.96
N GLU A 236 -12.12 -26.92 7.50
CA GLU A 236 -13.07 -27.89 8.02
C GLU A 236 -14.50 -27.49 7.64
N LEU A 237 -15.27 -28.42 7.05
CA LEU A 237 -16.67 -28.22 6.71
C LEU A 237 -17.44 -29.52 6.96
N ASN A 238 -18.53 -29.47 7.72
CA ASN A 238 -19.40 -30.63 8.01
C ASN A 238 -18.64 -31.86 8.51
N GLY A 239 -17.61 -31.67 9.36
CA GLY A 239 -16.83 -32.78 9.93
C GLY A 239 -15.70 -33.30 9.02
N GLN A 240 -15.62 -32.83 7.78
CA GLN A 240 -14.49 -33.10 6.88
C GLN A 240 -13.43 -32.06 6.99
N SER A 241 -12.16 -32.42 6.83
CA SER A 241 -11.07 -31.49 6.90
C SER A 241 -10.04 -31.71 5.79
N LYS A 242 -9.40 -30.60 5.35
CA LYS A 242 -8.33 -30.59 4.36
C LYS A 242 -7.26 -29.58 4.74
N GLU A 243 -5.99 -29.98 4.62
CA GLU A 243 -4.86 -29.05 4.72
C GLU A 243 -4.55 -28.43 3.35
N ILE A 244 -4.24 -27.11 3.38
CA ILE A 244 -3.77 -26.33 2.25
C ILE A 244 -2.34 -25.93 2.55
N ASP A 245 -1.44 -26.15 1.60
CA ASP A 245 -0.10 -25.61 1.61
C ASP A 245 -0.10 -24.21 0.97
N THR A 246 0.33 -23.20 1.71
CA THR A 246 0.29 -21.81 1.23
C THR A 246 1.54 -21.40 0.46
N GLN A 247 2.55 -22.26 0.34
CA GLN A 247 3.85 -21.93 -0.25
C GLN A 247 4.61 -20.78 0.47
N ILE A 248 4.10 -20.23 1.58
CA ILE A 248 4.86 -19.35 2.46
C ILE A 248 5.81 -20.27 3.26
N SER A 249 7.09 -20.24 2.93
CA SER A 249 8.02 -21.27 3.41
C SER A 249 9.16 -20.77 4.29
N SER A 250 9.48 -19.48 4.24
CA SER A 250 10.65 -18.95 4.96
C SER A 250 10.28 -18.04 6.11
N SER A 251 9.36 -17.10 5.90
CA SER A 251 8.99 -16.09 6.89
C SER A 251 7.62 -15.48 6.58
N ILE A 252 7.02 -14.94 7.63
CA ILE A 252 5.90 -14.00 7.55
C ILE A 252 6.50 -12.62 7.73
N GLU A 253 6.44 -11.82 6.67
CA GLU A 253 7.07 -10.51 6.62
C GLU A 253 6.13 -9.42 7.16
N GLN A 254 6.70 -8.45 7.86
CA GLN A 254 6.00 -7.28 8.37
C GLN A 254 5.36 -6.47 7.24
N GLY A 255 4.11 -6.02 7.44
CA GLY A 255 3.37 -5.21 6.48
C GLY A 255 2.93 -5.95 5.21
N ASN A 256 3.19 -7.25 5.09
CA ASN A 256 2.78 -8.02 3.91
C ASN A 256 1.35 -8.53 4.02
N LYS A 257 0.66 -8.53 2.87
CA LYS A 257 -0.65 -9.18 2.70
C LYS A 257 -0.50 -10.39 1.78
N TYR A 258 -0.91 -11.54 2.28
CA TYR A 258 -0.90 -12.80 1.55
C TYR A 258 -2.33 -13.14 1.14
N ILE A 259 -2.58 -13.28 -0.17
CA ILE A 259 -3.92 -13.59 -0.69
C ILE A 259 -3.88 -14.93 -1.41
N TYR A 260 -4.78 -15.83 -1.02
CA TYR A 260 -4.96 -17.14 -1.65
C TYR A 260 -6.38 -17.29 -2.15
N ASN A 261 -6.53 -17.66 -3.43
CA ASN A 261 -7.80 -18.13 -3.96
C ASN A 261 -7.85 -19.65 -3.81
N VAL A 262 -8.82 -20.14 -3.06
CA VAL A 262 -8.96 -21.55 -2.76
C VAL A 262 -10.28 -22.06 -3.32
N ASN A 263 -10.19 -22.92 -4.31
CA ASN A 263 -11.35 -23.63 -4.83
C ASN A 263 -11.69 -24.79 -3.88
N VAL A 264 -12.87 -24.77 -3.32
CA VAL A 264 -13.37 -25.80 -2.41
C VAL A 264 -14.41 -26.63 -3.16
N ASN A 265 -14.09 -27.88 -3.39
CA ASN A 265 -15.04 -28.86 -3.90
C ASN A 265 -15.51 -29.76 -2.74
N TYR A 266 -16.76 -29.61 -2.37
CA TYR A 266 -17.38 -30.45 -1.34
C TYR A 266 -18.42 -31.36 -2.00
N GLN A 267 -17.97 -32.51 -2.52
CA GLN A 267 -18.82 -33.54 -3.09
C GLN A 267 -18.63 -34.85 -2.34
N GLY A 268 -19.71 -35.53 -2.06
CA GLY A 268 -19.64 -36.84 -1.42
C GLY A 268 -19.06 -36.87 -0.01
N GLY A 269 -19.00 -35.74 0.67
CA GLY A 269 -18.45 -35.60 2.02
C GLY A 269 -16.93 -35.39 2.06
N GLU A 270 -16.27 -35.10 0.95
CA GLU A 270 -14.83 -34.81 0.90
C GLU A 270 -14.57 -33.38 0.49
N ILE A 271 -13.60 -32.71 1.15
CA ILE A 271 -13.08 -31.42 0.75
C ILE A 271 -11.83 -31.62 -0.14
N THR A 272 -11.90 -31.17 -1.38
CA THR A 272 -10.73 -31.03 -2.24
C THR A 272 -10.44 -29.56 -2.45
N THR A 273 -9.17 -29.18 -2.55
CA THR A 273 -8.75 -27.79 -2.71
C THR A 273 -7.74 -27.68 -3.85
N ASP A 274 -7.86 -26.59 -4.59
CA ASP A 274 -6.87 -26.16 -5.57
C ASP A 274 -6.43 -24.73 -5.20
N PRO A 275 -5.43 -24.60 -4.33
CA PRO A 275 -4.99 -23.30 -3.86
C PRO A 275 -4.25 -22.56 -4.98
N GLN A 276 -4.80 -21.43 -5.40
CA GLN A 276 -4.10 -20.48 -6.24
C GLN A 276 -3.54 -19.35 -5.38
N ALA A 277 -2.30 -19.52 -4.93
CA ALA A 277 -1.61 -18.48 -4.21
C ALA A 277 -1.42 -17.23 -5.09
N LYS A 278 -1.90 -16.09 -4.63
CA LYS A 278 -1.56 -14.79 -5.22
C LYS A 278 -0.85 -13.95 -4.18
N TYR A 279 0.43 -13.83 -4.35
CA TYR A 279 1.23 -12.89 -3.61
C TYR A 279 1.14 -11.53 -4.31
N THR A 280 0.30 -10.63 -3.79
CA THR A 280 0.19 -9.28 -4.34
C THR A 280 1.19 -8.38 -3.65
N ARG A 281 2.41 -8.39 -4.17
CA ARG A 281 3.54 -7.59 -3.68
C ARG A 281 3.56 -6.18 -4.26
N TRP A 282 2.68 -5.91 -5.21
CA TRP A 282 2.76 -4.76 -6.08
C TRP A 282 1.62 -3.79 -5.78
N THR A 283 1.97 -2.66 -5.17
CA THR A 283 1.01 -1.64 -4.72
C THR A 283 0.23 -1.02 -5.86
N GLU A 284 0.85 -0.93 -7.03
CA GLU A 284 0.26 -0.28 -8.20
C GLU A 284 -0.70 -1.17 -9.00
N THR A 285 -0.72 -2.50 -8.77
CA THR A 285 -1.61 -3.36 -9.56
C THR A 285 -3.08 -3.07 -9.24
N PRO A 286 -3.93 -2.79 -10.25
CA PRO A 286 -5.35 -2.60 -10.04
C PRO A 286 -6.02 -3.82 -9.40
N LEU A 287 -7.08 -3.58 -8.64
CA LEU A 287 -7.88 -4.66 -8.05
C LEU A 287 -8.48 -5.50 -9.17
N ILE A 288 -8.17 -6.79 -9.16
CA ILE A 288 -8.81 -7.78 -10.02
C ILE A 288 -9.97 -8.36 -9.24
N THR A 289 -11.18 -8.16 -9.72
CA THR A 289 -12.38 -8.71 -9.09
C THR A 289 -12.46 -10.22 -9.28
N GLU A 290 -13.12 -10.92 -8.35
CA GLU A 290 -13.36 -12.37 -8.48
C GLU A 290 -14.11 -12.70 -9.78
N SER A 291 -15.05 -11.84 -10.19
CA SER A 291 -15.78 -12.02 -11.44
C SER A 291 -14.87 -11.94 -12.67
N GLN A 292 -13.84 -11.09 -12.65
CA GLN A 292 -12.84 -11.05 -13.72
C GLN A 292 -11.97 -12.31 -13.73
N LEU A 293 -11.50 -12.76 -12.57
CA LEU A 293 -10.68 -13.97 -12.47
C LEU A 293 -11.43 -15.25 -12.80
N ALA A 294 -12.75 -15.27 -12.61
CA ALA A 294 -13.60 -16.40 -12.97
C ALA A 294 -13.81 -16.55 -14.49
N GLN A 295 -13.52 -15.53 -15.27
CA GLN A 295 -13.64 -15.56 -16.73
C GLN A 295 -12.46 -16.32 -17.34
N SER A 296 -12.73 -17.31 -18.16
CA SER A 296 -11.70 -18.15 -18.80
C SER A 296 -10.79 -17.37 -19.76
N ASN A 297 -11.30 -16.26 -20.31
CA ASN A 297 -10.57 -15.37 -21.21
C ASN A 297 -9.69 -14.35 -20.50
N ILE A 298 -9.77 -14.19 -19.19
CA ILE A 298 -8.96 -13.25 -18.44
C ILE A 298 -7.72 -13.93 -17.87
N LYS A 299 -6.54 -13.36 -18.16
CA LYS A 299 -5.23 -13.85 -17.70
C LYS A 299 -4.50 -12.74 -16.94
N TYR A 300 -4.18 -13.00 -15.68
CA TYR A 300 -3.20 -12.19 -14.95
C TYR A 300 -1.81 -12.77 -15.19
N ILE A 301 -0.90 -11.93 -15.68
CA ILE A 301 0.45 -12.34 -16.11
C ILE A 301 1.46 -11.45 -15.40
N THR A 302 2.56 -12.03 -14.94
CA THR A 302 3.69 -11.29 -14.40
C THR A 302 4.98 -11.73 -15.08
N HIS A 303 5.72 -10.76 -15.58
CA HIS A 303 7.06 -10.96 -16.15
C HIS A 303 8.13 -10.56 -15.13
N TYR A 304 9.19 -11.34 -15.08
CA TYR A 304 10.35 -11.10 -14.23
C TYR A 304 11.59 -10.85 -15.09
N THR A 305 12.55 -10.12 -14.52
CA THR A 305 13.78 -9.73 -15.22
C THR A 305 14.76 -10.89 -15.42
N GLY A 306 14.60 -11.97 -14.67
CA GLY A 306 15.58 -13.06 -14.55
C GLY A 306 16.64 -12.80 -13.49
N GLU A 307 16.64 -11.63 -12.86
CA GLU A 307 17.53 -11.24 -11.78
C GLU A 307 16.81 -11.26 -10.44
N THR A 308 17.57 -11.28 -9.34
CA THR A 308 17.07 -11.19 -7.96
C THR A 308 17.64 -9.96 -7.29
N TYR A 309 16.98 -9.48 -6.24
CA TYR A 309 17.51 -8.37 -5.44
C TYR A 309 18.81 -8.75 -4.76
N GLU A 310 19.79 -7.83 -4.76
CA GLU A 310 21.07 -7.99 -4.05
C GLU A 310 20.97 -7.67 -2.55
N ASP A 311 19.97 -6.89 -2.14
CA ASP A 311 19.73 -6.55 -0.74
C ASP A 311 19.52 -7.81 0.09
N SER A 312 20.26 -7.93 1.20
CA SER A 312 20.22 -9.11 2.08
C SER A 312 18.83 -9.45 2.61
N ARG A 313 17.94 -8.45 2.72
CA ARG A 313 16.55 -8.60 3.17
C ARG A 313 15.65 -9.14 2.06
N LEU A 314 16.05 -8.96 0.79
CA LEU A 314 15.28 -9.31 -0.40
C LEU A 314 16.00 -10.40 -1.24
N LYS A 315 17.03 -11.00 -0.67
CA LYS A 315 17.86 -12.01 -1.34
C LYS A 315 16.98 -13.16 -1.89
N ASN A 316 17.25 -13.53 -3.13
CA ASN A 316 16.53 -14.55 -3.89
C ASN A 316 15.09 -14.18 -4.30
N ILE A 317 14.65 -12.94 -4.08
CA ILE A 317 13.37 -12.49 -4.61
C ILE A 317 13.56 -12.06 -6.06
N PRO A 318 12.81 -12.64 -7.02
CA PRO A 318 12.89 -12.23 -8.41
C PRO A 318 12.46 -10.77 -8.60
N ILE A 319 13.24 -10.01 -9.35
CA ILE A 319 12.88 -8.64 -9.71
C ILE A 319 11.79 -8.68 -10.77
N ARG A 320 10.64 -8.07 -10.46
CA ARG A 320 9.53 -7.97 -11.40
C ARG A 320 9.84 -7.00 -12.52
N ASN A 321 9.55 -7.38 -13.75
CA ASN A 321 9.58 -6.48 -14.89
C ASN A 321 8.26 -5.70 -14.98
N TYR A 322 7.13 -6.40 -15.16
CA TYR A 322 5.78 -5.81 -15.16
C TYR A 322 4.72 -6.88 -14.94
N SER A 323 3.51 -6.45 -14.67
CA SER A 323 2.32 -7.30 -14.62
C SER A 323 1.23 -6.73 -15.52
N LEU A 324 0.34 -7.59 -16.00
CA LEU A 324 -0.77 -7.17 -16.85
C LEU A 324 -2.00 -8.06 -16.65
N LEU A 325 -3.17 -7.49 -16.92
CA LEU A 325 -4.43 -8.22 -17.00
C LEU A 325 -4.86 -8.28 -18.47
N TYR A 326 -4.74 -9.46 -19.07
CA TYR A 326 -4.94 -9.68 -20.49
C TYR A 326 -6.27 -10.35 -20.77
N ASP A 327 -7.00 -9.85 -21.76
CA ASP A 327 -8.20 -10.47 -22.30
C ASP A 327 -7.85 -11.23 -23.58
N THR A 328 -8.01 -12.54 -23.57
CA THR A 328 -7.67 -13.42 -24.71
C THR A 328 -8.69 -13.34 -25.86
N ASP A 329 -9.92 -12.90 -25.60
CA ASP A 329 -10.95 -12.71 -26.63
C ASP A 329 -10.75 -11.37 -27.34
N LEU A 330 -10.52 -10.30 -26.58
CA LEU A 330 -10.21 -8.98 -27.13
C LEU A 330 -8.76 -8.90 -27.63
N LYS A 331 -7.88 -9.78 -27.15
CA LYS A 331 -6.45 -9.82 -27.43
C LYS A 331 -5.73 -8.52 -27.10
N ILE A 332 -6.08 -7.92 -25.97
CA ILE A 332 -5.52 -6.68 -25.44
C ILE A 332 -5.44 -6.75 -23.92
N ALA A 333 -4.49 -6.03 -23.32
CA ALA A 333 -4.45 -5.87 -21.87
C ALA A 333 -5.38 -4.73 -21.43
N TYR A 334 -6.14 -4.96 -20.35
CA TYR A 334 -6.91 -3.91 -19.69
C TYR A 334 -6.00 -2.90 -19.02
N TRP A 335 -4.87 -3.36 -18.49
CA TRP A 335 -3.85 -2.54 -17.88
C TRP A 335 -2.50 -3.28 -17.89
N VAL A 336 -1.43 -2.51 -17.85
CA VAL A 336 -0.05 -2.94 -17.60
C VAL A 336 0.50 -2.12 -16.45
N ALA A 337 0.99 -2.79 -15.41
CA ALA A 337 1.45 -2.17 -14.18
C ALA A 337 2.93 -2.50 -13.95
N TYR A 338 3.74 -1.48 -13.61
CA TYR A 338 5.18 -1.67 -13.49
C TYR A 338 5.86 -0.66 -12.55
N PRO A 339 6.93 -1.08 -11.86
CA PRO A 339 7.81 -0.16 -11.16
C PRO A 339 8.75 0.54 -12.15
N LEU A 340 9.05 1.81 -11.90
CA LEU A 340 9.98 2.60 -12.69
C LEU A 340 10.95 3.33 -11.74
N CYS A 341 12.23 3.03 -11.87
CA CYS A 341 13.31 3.71 -11.15
C CYS A 341 14.59 3.70 -11.99
N SER A 342 15.63 4.37 -11.50
CA SER A 342 16.91 4.50 -12.20
C SER A 342 17.52 3.16 -12.62
N TRP A 343 17.31 2.10 -11.82
CA TRP A 343 17.84 0.76 -12.14
C TRP A 343 17.25 0.21 -13.45
N TYR A 344 15.95 0.37 -13.71
CA TYR A 344 15.34 -0.11 -14.96
C TYR A 344 15.76 0.68 -16.20
N ILE A 345 16.10 1.97 -16.01
CA ILE A 345 16.36 2.92 -17.11
C ILE A 345 17.84 2.95 -17.48
N ASN A 346 18.73 2.93 -16.47
CA ASN A 346 20.16 3.23 -16.64
C ASN A 346 21.02 1.97 -16.65
N GLY A 347 20.87 1.15 -17.67
CA GLY A 347 21.71 -0.03 -17.90
C GLY A 347 22.43 -0.02 -19.25
N ASN A 348 22.87 -1.18 -19.70
CA ASN A 348 23.55 -1.37 -20.97
C ASN A 348 22.63 -1.92 -22.07
N GLY A 349 21.33 -2.04 -21.77
CA GLY A 349 20.32 -2.49 -22.71
C GLY A 349 20.01 -1.42 -23.77
N GLN A 350 19.53 -1.88 -24.91
CA GLN A 350 19.10 -1.04 -26.00
C GLN A 350 17.70 -1.45 -26.46
N ARG A 351 17.04 -0.58 -27.21
CA ARG A 351 15.79 -0.95 -27.86
C ARG A 351 16.05 -2.13 -28.81
N THR A 352 15.39 -3.27 -28.55
CA THR A 352 15.67 -4.52 -29.25
C THR A 352 14.79 -4.75 -30.47
N ASP A 353 13.62 -4.15 -30.54
CA ASP A 353 12.59 -4.38 -31.57
C ASP A 353 12.26 -5.88 -31.81
N LYS A 354 12.36 -6.68 -30.72
CA LYS A 354 12.12 -8.13 -30.71
C LYS A 354 10.63 -8.46 -30.61
N TRP A 355 9.88 -8.05 -31.59
CA TRP A 355 8.43 -8.27 -31.67
C TRP A 355 8.10 -9.76 -31.70
N ASP A 356 7.46 -10.26 -30.64
CA ASP A 356 7.09 -11.68 -30.55
C ASP A 356 5.85 -11.90 -29.68
N TYR A 357 5.36 -13.12 -29.70
CA TYR A 357 4.32 -13.59 -28.80
C TYR A 357 4.85 -13.70 -27.37
N ASP A 358 4.00 -13.33 -26.42
CA ASP A 358 4.24 -13.57 -25.00
C ASP A 358 4.29 -15.09 -24.72
N PRO A 359 5.41 -15.61 -24.19
CA PRO A 359 5.53 -17.05 -23.94
C PRO A 359 4.57 -17.58 -22.86
N GLN A 360 3.99 -16.72 -22.03
CA GLN A 360 3.03 -17.11 -20.98
C GLN A 360 1.59 -17.25 -21.50
N VAL A 361 1.33 -16.90 -22.75
CA VAL A 361 0.01 -17.00 -23.38
C VAL A 361 0.10 -17.79 -24.68
N SER A 362 -0.80 -18.74 -24.91
CA SER A 362 -0.84 -19.47 -26.17
C SER A 362 -0.96 -18.53 -27.37
N LYS A 363 -0.19 -18.77 -28.43
CA LYS A 363 -0.15 -17.92 -29.63
C LYS A 363 -1.53 -17.65 -30.26
N SER A 364 -2.41 -18.65 -30.23
CA SER A 364 -3.78 -18.53 -30.76
C SER A 364 -4.64 -17.53 -30.00
N LEU A 365 -4.32 -17.27 -28.73
CA LEU A 365 -5.01 -16.35 -27.84
C LEU A 365 -4.44 -14.94 -27.85
N GLN A 366 -3.45 -14.68 -28.69
CA GLN A 366 -2.82 -13.36 -28.86
C GLN A 366 -3.11 -12.78 -30.24
N ALA A 367 -3.03 -11.45 -30.34
CA ALA A 367 -3.03 -10.80 -31.64
C ALA A 367 -1.74 -11.14 -32.40
N ASN A 368 -1.83 -11.43 -33.68
CA ASN A 368 -0.65 -11.53 -34.55
C ASN A 368 -0.26 -10.13 -35.01
N LEU A 369 0.74 -9.58 -34.41
CA LEU A 369 1.23 -8.22 -34.70
C LEU A 369 2.59 -8.21 -35.41
N SER A 370 3.01 -9.32 -36.00
CA SER A 370 4.29 -9.40 -36.76
C SER A 370 4.42 -8.31 -37.81
N SER A 371 3.32 -7.95 -38.47
CA SER A 371 3.24 -6.89 -39.49
C SER A 371 2.52 -5.62 -38.98
N SER A 372 2.43 -5.40 -37.69
CA SER A 372 1.61 -4.36 -37.06
C SER A 372 0.10 -4.62 -37.16
N TYR A 373 -0.71 -3.63 -36.82
CA TYR A 373 -2.17 -3.73 -36.95
C TYR A 373 -2.59 -3.66 -38.42
N PRO A 374 -3.62 -4.41 -38.83
CA PRO A 374 -4.10 -4.42 -40.23
C PRO A 374 -4.63 -3.06 -40.70
N ALA A 375 -5.19 -2.26 -39.78
CA ALA A 375 -5.69 -0.94 -40.11
C ALA A 375 -4.55 0.05 -40.30
N LYS A 376 -4.51 0.72 -41.44
CA LYS A 376 -3.54 1.78 -41.73
C LYS A 376 -3.68 2.90 -40.69
N ASN A 377 -2.60 3.47 -40.27
CA ASN A 377 -2.46 4.53 -39.27
C ASN A 377 -2.45 4.07 -37.80
N TYR A 378 -2.51 2.78 -37.51
CA TYR A 378 -2.32 2.27 -36.15
C TYR A 378 -0.94 1.63 -36.00
N ASP A 379 -0.23 2.07 -34.96
CA ASP A 379 1.04 1.50 -34.53
C ASP A 379 0.81 0.45 -33.44
N ARG A 380 1.79 -0.40 -33.22
CA ARG A 380 1.92 -1.23 -32.03
C ARG A 380 2.35 -0.34 -30.87
N GLY A 381 1.39 0.30 -30.21
CA GLY A 381 1.66 1.19 -29.08
C GLY A 381 2.01 0.39 -27.83
N HIS A 382 3.13 0.70 -27.23
CA HIS A 382 3.53 0.11 -25.95
C HIS A 382 2.67 0.64 -24.81
N GLN A 383 2.23 -0.25 -23.92
CA GLN A 383 1.68 0.16 -22.62
C GLN A 383 2.82 0.36 -21.59
N LEU A 384 3.77 -0.57 -21.53
CA LEU A 384 5.08 -0.36 -20.88
C LEU A 384 6.08 0.04 -21.95
N PRO A 385 6.61 1.29 -21.96
CA PRO A 385 7.56 1.76 -22.95
C PRO A 385 8.88 0.98 -22.95
N SER A 386 9.46 0.74 -24.12
CA SER A 386 10.78 0.09 -24.21
C SER A 386 11.89 0.95 -23.59
N GLY A 387 11.75 2.29 -23.65
CA GLY A 387 12.68 3.23 -23.02
C GLY A 387 12.74 3.14 -21.51
N ASP A 388 11.75 2.54 -20.87
CA ASP A 388 11.69 2.33 -19.42
C ASP A 388 12.38 1.03 -18.98
N ARG A 389 12.95 0.26 -19.92
CA ARG A 389 13.54 -1.07 -19.70
C ARG A 389 14.87 -1.20 -20.41
N LEU A 390 15.84 -0.34 -20.04
CA LEU A 390 17.18 -0.31 -20.61
C LEU A 390 18.26 -0.92 -19.70
N GLN A 391 17.89 -1.57 -18.60
CA GLN A 391 18.84 -2.26 -17.74
C GLN A 391 19.57 -3.38 -18.51
N SER A 392 18.87 -4.17 -19.30
CA SER A 392 19.44 -5.19 -20.17
C SER A 392 18.58 -5.41 -21.41
N ASN A 393 19.16 -6.02 -22.45
CA ASN A 393 18.38 -6.41 -23.64
C ASN A 393 17.29 -7.42 -23.29
N ALA A 394 17.54 -8.34 -22.36
CA ALA A 394 16.58 -9.38 -21.98
C ALA A 394 15.28 -8.80 -21.40
N ILE A 395 15.37 -7.79 -20.53
CA ILE A 395 14.16 -7.14 -19.99
C ILE A 395 13.51 -6.21 -21.02
N ASN A 396 14.30 -5.63 -21.94
CA ASN A 396 13.77 -4.82 -23.02
C ASN A 396 12.99 -5.65 -24.04
N GLU A 397 13.46 -6.85 -24.38
CA GLU A 397 12.76 -7.78 -25.28
C GLU A 397 11.34 -8.09 -24.79
N GLN A 398 11.13 -8.22 -23.47
CA GLN A 398 9.81 -8.48 -22.91
C GLN A 398 8.81 -7.34 -23.16
N THR A 399 9.28 -6.10 -23.35
CA THR A 399 8.38 -4.98 -23.67
C THR A 399 7.77 -5.10 -25.06
N PHE A 400 8.35 -5.90 -25.95
CA PHE A 400 7.89 -6.13 -27.31
C PHE A 400 6.92 -7.32 -27.46
N TYR A 401 6.54 -7.95 -26.36
CA TYR A 401 5.49 -8.96 -26.39
C TYR A 401 4.15 -8.36 -26.83
N TYR A 402 3.43 -9.08 -27.70
CA TYR A 402 2.15 -8.60 -28.23
C TYR A 402 1.09 -8.37 -27.16
N THR A 403 1.22 -8.99 -25.99
CA THR A 403 0.36 -8.73 -24.83
C THR A 403 0.53 -7.34 -24.22
N ASN A 404 1.68 -6.69 -24.46
CA ASN A 404 1.97 -5.31 -24.04
C ASN A 404 1.54 -4.25 -25.06
N MET A 405 0.92 -4.66 -26.17
CA MET A 405 0.62 -3.77 -27.29
C MET A 405 -0.85 -3.38 -27.33
N THR A 406 -1.11 -2.09 -27.62
CA THR A 406 -2.43 -1.56 -27.95
C THR A 406 -2.42 -0.88 -29.32
N PRO A 407 -3.56 -0.88 -30.07
CA PRO A 407 -3.65 -0.11 -31.31
C PRO A 407 -3.68 1.38 -30.96
N GLN A 408 -2.61 2.09 -31.31
CA GLN A 408 -2.51 3.54 -31.12
C GLN A 408 -2.39 4.25 -32.46
N ILE A 409 -3.08 5.39 -32.62
CA ILE A 409 -2.95 6.23 -33.81
C ILE A 409 -1.50 6.71 -33.90
N GLY A 410 -0.77 6.34 -34.96
CA GLY A 410 0.66 6.54 -35.06
C GLY A 410 1.10 8.00 -34.92
N LYS A 411 0.92 8.80 -35.96
CA LYS A 411 1.46 10.17 -36.04
C LYS A 411 0.86 11.18 -35.06
N LYS A 412 -0.37 10.95 -34.56
CA LYS A 412 -1.08 11.91 -33.70
C LYS A 412 -1.12 11.53 -32.25
N LEU A 413 -0.89 10.26 -31.93
CA LEU A 413 -0.90 9.75 -30.57
C LEU A 413 0.41 9.08 -30.23
N ASN A 414 0.69 7.89 -30.78
CA ASN A 414 1.84 7.07 -30.40
C ASN A 414 3.20 7.77 -30.58
N GLN A 415 3.39 8.44 -31.73
CA GLN A 415 4.61 9.15 -32.10
C GLN A 415 4.61 10.64 -31.71
N ALA A 416 3.66 11.08 -30.87
CA ALA A 416 3.50 12.46 -30.46
C ALA A 416 3.17 12.52 -28.96
N ILE A 417 1.97 12.89 -28.57
CA ILE A 417 1.56 13.11 -27.16
C ILE A 417 1.88 11.91 -26.26
N TRP A 418 1.73 10.68 -26.76
CA TRP A 418 2.07 9.48 -25.98
C TRP A 418 3.58 9.39 -25.71
N ALA A 419 4.41 9.65 -26.70
CA ALA A 419 5.86 9.69 -26.53
C ALA A 419 6.30 10.79 -25.57
N ASP A 420 5.65 11.97 -25.63
CA ASP A 420 5.91 13.09 -24.70
C ASP A 420 5.51 12.69 -23.27
N LEU A 421 4.39 11.97 -23.09
CA LEU A 421 3.95 11.47 -21.79
C LEU A 421 4.94 10.44 -21.24
N GLU A 422 5.40 9.49 -22.05
CA GLU A 422 6.41 8.50 -21.66
C GLU A 422 7.70 9.18 -21.17
N GLU A 423 8.15 10.23 -21.86
CA GLU A 423 9.33 11.00 -21.47
C GLU A 423 9.10 11.75 -20.16
N ALA A 424 7.93 12.37 -20.00
CA ALA A 424 7.58 13.07 -18.76
C ALA A 424 7.53 12.12 -17.56
N VAL A 425 6.89 10.96 -17.69
CA VAL A 425 6.80 9.91 -16.64
C VAL A 425 8.22 9.43 -16.28
N ARG A 426 9.07 9.20 -17.26
CA ARG A 426 10.47 8.82 -17.05
C ARG A 426 11.24 9.91 -16.32
N GLY A 427 10.98 11.18 -16.65
CA GLY A 427 11.54 12.32 -15.92
C GLY A 427 11.11 12.36 -14.45
N TRP A 428 9.85 12.08 -14.15
CA TRP A 428 9.34 12.05 -12.77
C TRP A 428 9.96 10.94 -11.91
N SER A 429 10.35 9.83 -12.51
CA SER A 429 10.99 8.73 -11.78
C SER A 429 12.32 9.11 -11.14
N SER A 430 12.96 10.19 -11.60
CA SER A 430 14.18 10.72 -10.99
C SER A 430 13.97 11.47 -9.67
N ALA A 431 12.74 11.86 -9.38
CA ALA A 431 12.37 12.60 -8.16
C ALA A 431 11.94 11.68 -6.99
N THR A 432 11.96 10.36 -7.18
CA THR A 432 11.55 9.37 -6.19
C THR A 432 12.41 8.10 -6.29
N ASP A 433 12.44 7.29 -5.23
CA ASP A 433 13.13 6.00 -5.24
C ASP A 433 12.52 5.05 -6.27
N THR A 434 11.21 4.99 -6.34
CA THR A 434 10.46 4.20 -7.30
C THR A 434 9.13 4.89 -7.62
N LEU A 435 8.87 5.09 -8.90
CA LEU A 435 7.58 5.51 -9.42
C LEU A 435 6.81 4.26 -9.84
N TYR A 436 5.56 4.14 -9.43
CA TYR A 436 4.67 3.06 -9.85
C TYR A 436 3.74 3.56 -10.93
N VAL A 437 3.66 2.82 -12.04
CA VAL A 437 2.89 3.21 -13.24
C VAL A 437 1.88 2.12 -13.57
N VAL A 438 0.67 2.54 -13.91
CA VAL A 438 -0.40 1.67 -14.40
C VAL A 438 -1.05 2.28 -15.63
#